data_f05072cc7f04d7efab8e6650c6b612c3
#
_entry.id   f05072cc7f04d7efab8e6650c6b612c3
#
_cell.length_a   1.000
_cell.length_b   1.000
_cell.length_c   1.000
_cell.angle_alpha   90.00
_cell.angle_beta   90.00
_cell.angle_gamma   90.00
#
_symmetry.space_group_name_H-M   'P 1'
#
loop_
_entity.id
_entity.type
_entity.pdbx_description
1 polymer ?
#
loop_
_entity_poly.entity_id
_entity_poly.type
_entity_poly.pdbx_seq_one_letter_code
_entity_poly.pdbx_strand_id
1 'polypeptide(L)'
;MRFWIVVAMSVGCGESSGQFAIATPDYSTFETQVMPILARDCSFHTCHGARQRFFQVLGPGRPRLSPLTPDADPLTPDELRFNYERARSMIDRDDPARSPLFLKPFEPVAGGAGHEGTDLFGRNVYQDKRDPAFVVLQNWVLSAPPPAALSSQTTANQPAPGQSGGS
;
A
#
# COMPACT_ATOMS: atom_id res chain seq x y z
N MET A 1 -36.70 33.59 43.34
CA MET A 1 -36.24 33.25 41.96
C MET A 1 -34.88 32.53 42.03
N ARG A 2 -34.83 31.22 41.70
CA ARG A 2 -33.61 30.43 41.70
C ARG A 2 -33.16 30.27 40.27
N PHE A 3 -32.01 30.87 39.89
CA PHE A 3 -31.38 30.69 38.60
C PHE A 3 -30.58 29.38 38.60
N TRP A 4 -30.91 28.46 37.68
CA TRP A 4 -30.13 27.28 37.40
C TRP A 4 -29.16 27.64 36.27
N ILE A 5 -27.87 27.56 36.55
CA ILE A 5 -26.82 27.67 35.53
C ILE A 5 -26.60 26.26 34.96
N VAL A 6 -26.96 26.06 33.70
CA VAL A 6 -26.63 24.84 32.93
C VAL A 6 -25.26 25.04 32.35
N VAL A 7 -24.27 24.32 32.88
CA VAL A 7 -22.94 24.23 32.28
C VAL A 7 -22.99 23.16 31.21
N ALA A 8 -22.95 23.55 29.95
CA ALA A 8 -22.80 22.65 28.82
C ALA A 8 -21.33 22.20 28.72
N MET A 9 -21.02 20.96 29.09
CA MET A 9 -19.74 20.33 28.81
C MET A 9 -19.74 19.88 27.35
N SER A 10 -19.01 20.60 26.48
CA SER A 10 -18.67 20.14 25.14
C SER A 10 -17.58 19.09 25.26
N VAL A 11 -17.95 17.82 25.12
CA VAL A 11 -17.00 16.72 24.88
C VAL A 11 -16.51 16.86 23.46
N GLY A 12 -15.35 17.46 23.29
CA GLY A 12 -14.65 17.47 22.02
C GLY A 12 -14.13 16.02 21.71
N CYS A 13 -14.73 15.36 20.74
CA CYS A 13 -14.09 14.18 20.12
C CYS A 13 -12.80 14.66 19.46
N GLY A 14 -11.67 14.46 20.14
CA GLY A 14 -10.37 14.61 19.51
C GLY A 14 -10.20 13.52 18.45
N GLU A 15 -10.42 13.86 17.18
CA GLU A 15 -10.01 13.02 16.07
C GLU A 15 -8.47 12.98 16.04
N SER A 16 -7.89 11.97 16.68
CA SER A 16 -6.53 11.58 16.36
C SER A 16 -6.57 10.92 14.99
N SER A 17 -6.50 11.71 13.92
CA SER A 17 -6.21 11.23 12.58
C SER A 17 -4.77 10.70 12.56
N GLY A 18 -4.58 9.47 13.06
CA GLY A 18 -3.37 8.72 12.83
C GLY A 18 -3.21 8.56 11.33
N GLN A 19 -2.43 9.42 10.69
CA GLN A 19 -2.04 9.25 9.30
C GLN A 19 -1.22 7.96 9.22
N PHE A 20 -1.85 6.89 8.74
CA PHE A 20 -1.16 5.65 8.43
C PHE A 20 -0.26 5.91 7.21
N ALA A 21 1.03 6.12 7.47
CA ALA A 21 2.00 6.27 6.40
C ALA A 21 2.11 4.92 5.65
N ILE A 22 1.73 4.93 4.37
CA ILE A 22 1.92 3.79 3.47
C ILE A 22 3.35 3.86 2.93
N ALA A 23 4.03 2.70 2.82
CA ALA A 23 5.36 2.62 2.21
C ALA A 23 5.37 3.27 0.81
N THR A 24 6.45 3.97 0.49
CA THR A 24 6.62 4.69 -0.79
C THR A 24 7.90 4.24 -1.50
N PRO A 25 7.94 3.02 -2.04
CA PRO A 25 9.07 2.58 -2.84
C PRO A 25 9.16 3.40 -4.14
N ASP A 26 10.32 3.36 -4.78
CA ASP A 26 10.60 4.17 -5.97
C ASP A 26 9.63 3.88 -7.12
N TYR A 27 9.01 4.95 -7.65
CA TYR A 27 8.03 4.86 -8.74
C TYR A 27 8.68 4.54 -10.09
N SER A 28 9.87 5.07 -10.38
CA SER A 28 10.57 4.80 -11.64
C SER A 28 10.98 3.33 -11.75
N THR A 29 11.46 2.76 -10.63
CA THR A 29 11.73 1.32 -10.55
C THR A 29 10.45 0.50 -10.71
N PHE A 30 9.34 0.96 -10.13
CA PHE A 30 8.06 0.31 -10.34
C PHE A 30 7.69 0.27 -11.82
N GLU A 31 7.69 1.40 -12.49
CA GLU A 31 7.29 1.53 -13.88
C GLU A 31 8.15 0.66 -14.81
N THR A 32 9.47 0.67 -14.61
CA THR A 32 10.41 0.03 -15.54
C THR A 32 10.70 -1.45 -15.23
N GLN A 33 10.56 -1.88 -13.98
CA GLN A 33 10.94 -3.24 -13.57
C GLN A 33 9.79 -4.04 -12.97
N VAL A 34 8.98 -3.43 -12.10
CA VAL A 34 7.92 -4.15 -11.38
C VAL A 34 6.66 -4.30 -12.23
N MET A 35 6.24 -3.23 -12.91
CA MET A 35 5.01 -3.25 -13.71
C MET A 35 5.03 -4.31 -14.83
N PRO A 36 6.13 -4.51 -15.59
CA PRO A 36 6.21 -5.60 -16.56
C PRO A 36 6.00 -6.99 -15.94
N ILE A 37 6.49 -7.20 -14.72
CA ILE A 37 6.29 -8.46 -13.97
C ILE A 37 4.81 -8.62 -13.58
N LEU A 38 4.21 -7.59 -12.99
CA LEU A 38 2.80 -7.63 -12.63
C LEU A 38 1.89 -7.86 -13.84
N ALA A 39 2.21 -7.26 -14.98
CA ALA A 39 1.47 -7.46 -16.22
C ALA A 39 1.58 -8.90 -16.73
N ARG A 40 2.78 -9.49 -16.70
CA ARG A 40 3.05 -10.84 -17.19
C ARG A 40 2.47 -11.92 -16.25
N ASP A 41 2.70 -11.80 -14.93
CA ASP A 41 2.51 -12.88 -13.98
C ASP A 41 1.19 -12.77 -13.18
N CYS A 42 0.66 -11.55 -13.02
CA CYS A 42 -0.44 -11.29 -12.09
C CYS A 42 -1.74 -10.84 -12.79
N SER A 43 -1.68 -10.22 -13.97
CA SER A 43 -2.81 -9.50 -14.57
C SER A 43 -3.83 -10.38 -15.34
N PHE A 44 -3.75 -11.71 -15.28
CA PHE A 44 -4.70 -12.58 -15.97
C PHE A 44 -6.13 -12.40 -15.43
N HIS A 45 -7.14 -12.60 -16.30
CA HIS A 45 -8.57 -12.43 -15.96
C HIS A 45 -9.02 -13.34 -14.80
N THR A 46 -8.47 -14.54 -14.72
CA THR A 46 -8.73 -15.47 -13.60
C THR A 46 -8.02 -15.09 -12.32
N CYS A 47 -7.06 -14.16 -12.39
CA CYS A 47 -6.21 -13.69 -11.30
C CYS A 47 -6.52 -12.22 -10.98
N HIS A 48 -5.50 -11.36 -10.96
CA HIS A 48 -5.63 -9.96 -10.56
C HIS A 48 -6.07 -9.03 -11.71
N GLY A 49 -6.27 -9.54 -12.92
CA GLY A 49 -6.91 -8.79 -14.00
C GLY A 49 -8.43 -8.70 -13.89
N ALA A 50 -9.07 -9.37 -12.94
CA ALA A 50 -10.51 -9.28 -12.74
C ALA A 50 -10.89 -8.00 -11.98
N ARG A 51 -11.96 -7.30 -12.42
CA ARG A 51 -12.41 -6.01 -11.83
C ARG A 51 -12.80 -6.11 -10.36
N GLN A 52 -13.26 -7.26 -9.91
CA GLN A 52 -13.73 -7.50 -8.54
C GLN A 52 -12.60 -7.86 -7.56
N ARG A 53 -11.35 -7.96 -8.03
CA ARG A 53 -10.23 -8.30 -7.16
C ARG A 53 -9.78 -7.07 -6.36
N PHE A 54 -9.54 -7.26 -5.07
CA PHE A 54 -8.99 -6.22 -4.20
C PHE A 54 -7.63 -5.70 -4.72
N PHE A 55 -6.71 -6.62 -5.01
CA PHE A 55 -5.47 -6.32 -5.71
C PHE A 55 -5.70 -6.50 -7.21
N GLN A 56 -6.14 -5.43 -7.88
CA GLN A 56 -6.36 -5.41 -9.33
C GLN A 56 -5.11 -4.90 -10.04
N VAL A 57 -4.77 -5.51 -11.18
CA VAL A 57 -3.68 -5.10 -12.07
C VAL A 57 -4.26 -4.80 -13.45
N LEU A 58 -4.13 -3.54 -13.90
CA LEU A 58 -4.52 -3.07 -15.21
C LEU A 58 -3.40 -3.33 -16.22
N GLY A 59 -3.74 -3.50 -17.50
CA GLY A 59 -2.74 -3.69 -18.54
C GLY A 59 -3.34 -3.85 -19.94
N PRO A 60 -2.50 -3.86 -20.99
CA PRO A 60 -2.95 -4.20 -22.34
C PRO A 60 -3.63 -5.57 -22.39
N GLY A 61 -4.80 -5.65 -23.06
CA GLY A 61 -5.62 -6.86 -23.07
C GLY A 61 -6.24 -7.24 -21.72
N ARG A 62 -6.28 -6.30 -20.77
CA ARG A 62 -6.85 -6.43 -19.41
C ARG A 62 -7.85 -5.30 -19.17
N PRO A 63 -8.61 -5.31 -18.05
CA PRO A 63 -9.43 -4.17 -17.69
C PRO A 63 -8.64 -2.87 -17.70
N ARG A 64 -9.27 -1.82 -18.20
CA ARG A 64 -8.76 -0.46 -18.28
C ARG A 64 -9.53 0.44 -17.32
N LEU A 65 -8.94 1.55 -16.89
CA LEU A 65 -9.64 2.56 -16.08
C LEU A 65 -10.79 3.18 -16.85
N SER A 66 -10.54 3.54 -18.10
CA SER A 66 -11.56 4.09 -18.99
C SER A 66 -11.99 3.07 -20.04
N PRO A 67 -13.29 2.90 -20.28
CA PRO A 67 -13.79 2.06 -21.38
C PRO A 67 -13.45 2.64 -22.76
N LEU A 68 -13.00 3.91 -22.81
CA LEU A 68 -12.59 4.57 -24.04
C LEU A 68 -11.12 4.32 -24.39
N THR A 69 -10.34 3.75 -23.46
CA THR A 69 -8.94 3.38 -23.72
C THR A 69 -8.91 2.05 -24.48
N PRO A 70 -8.37 2.00 -25.71
CA PRO A 70 -8.26 0.76 -26.46
C PRO A 70 -7.47 -0.32 -25.67
N ASP A 71 -7.93 -1.58 -25.76
CA ASP A 71 -7.35 -2.67 -24.97
C ASP A 71 -5.88 -2.95 -25.32
N ALA A 72 -5.50 -2.72 -26.57
CA ALA A 72 -4.12 -2.96 -27.04
C ALA A 72 -3.14 -1.83 -26.71
N ASP A 73 -3.63 -0.65 -26.32
CA ASP A 73 -2.77 0.50 -26.05
C ASP A 73 -1.90 0.28 -24.81
N PRO A 74 -0.72 0.92 -24.76
CA PRO A 74 0.08 0.97 -23.54
C PRO A 74 -0.71 1.51 -22.35
N LEU A 75 -0.27 1.21 -21.14
CA LEU A 75 -0.86 1.81 -19.94
C LEU A 75 -0.75 3.33 -19.97
N THR A 76 -1.86 4.00 -19.65
CA THR A 76 -1.85 5.43 -19.42
C THR A 76 -1.11 5.78 -18.12
N PRO A 77 -0.65 7.05 -17.94
CA PRO A 77 -0.05 7.47 -16.67
C PRO A 77 -0.94 7.21 -15.45
N ASP A 78 -2.26 7.40 -15.60
CA ASP A 78 -3.22 7.16 -14.52
C ASP A 78 -3.34 5.66 -14.19
N GLU A 79 -3.29 4.78 -15.18
CA GLU A 79 -3.30 3.33 -14.98
C GLU A 79 -2.00 2.83 -14.35
N LEU A 80 -0.86 3.38 -14.77
CA LEU A 80 0.42 3.11 -14.12
C LEU A 80 0.39 3.55 -12.66
N ARG A 81 -0.15 4.73 -12.38
CA ARG A 81 -0.31 5.24 -11.02
C ARG A 81 -1.26 4.37 -10.21
N PHE A 82 -2.39 3.96 -10.78
CA PHE A 82 -3.31 3.03 -10.12
C PHE A 82 -2.61 1.72 -9.73
N ASN A 83 -1.88 1.09 -10.67
CA ASN A 83 -1.16 -0.15 -10.40
C ASN A 83 -0.08 0.03 -9.32
N TYR A 84 0.63 1.16 -9.34
CA TYR A 84 1.60 1.50 -8.29
C TYR A 84 0.94 1.59 -6.91
N GLU A 85 -0.17 2.33 -6.79
CA GLU A 85 -0.87 2.48 -5.51
C GLU A 85 -1.42 1.13 -5.01
N ARG A 86 -1.88 0.26 -5.92
CA ARG A 86 -2.29 -1.10 -5.57
C ARG A 86 -1.12 -1.96 -5.11
N ALA A 87 0.01 -1.92 -5.80
CA ALA A 87 1.20 -2.68 -5.42
C ALA A 87 1.74 -2.24 -4.06
N ARG A 88 1.86 -0.91 -3.83
CA ARG A 88 2.34 -0.40 -2.54
C ARG A 88 1.38 -0.69 -1.38
N SER A 89 0.07 -0.80 -1.63
CA SER A 89 -0.89 -1.19 -0.59
C SER A 89 -0.73 -2.64 -0.13
N MET A 90 0.02 -3.45 -0.86
CA MET A 90 0.37 -4.84 -0.52
C MET A 90 1.74 -4.96 0.16
N ILE A 91 2.33 -3.85 0.56
CA ILE A 91 3.56 -3.82 1.36
C ILE A 91 3.18 -3.80 2.83
N ASP A 92 3.74 -4.73 3.60
CA ASP A 92 3.60 -4.70 5.06
C ASP A 92 4.39 -3.50 5.60
N ARG A 93 3.68 -2.62 6.31
CA ARG A 93 4.25 -1.36 6.80
C ARG A 93 5.24 -1.58 7.94
N ASP A 94 4.94 -2.55 8.80
CA ASP A 94 5.68 -2.76 10.04
C ASP A 94 6.87 -3.70 9.80
N ASP A 95 6.72 -4.64 8.86
CA ASP A 95 7.78 -5.56 8.42
C ASP A 95 7.71 -5.79 6.90
N PRO A 96 8.40 -4.98 6.09
CA PRO A 96 8.42 -5.13 4.64
C PRO A 96 8.82 -6.53 4.15
N ALA A 97 9.61 -7.28 4.94
CA ALA A 97 9.98 -8.66 4.59
C ALA A 97 8.79 -9.64 4.66
N ARG A 98 7.69 -9.25 5.25
CA ARG A 98 6.43 -10.02 5.32
C ARG A 98 5.37 -9.56 4.32
N SER A 99 5.74 -8.74 3.37
CA SER A 99 4.81 -8.14 2.40
C SER A 99 4.08 -9.17 1.55
N PRO A 100 2.74 -9.14 1.51
CA PRO A 100 1.93 -10.00 0.67
C PRO A 100 2.29 -9.94 -0.82
N LEU A 101 2.80 -8.80 -1.31
CA LEU A 101 3.10 -8.60 -2.72
C LEU A 101 4.02 -9.67 -3.31
N PHE A 102 5.03 -10.10 -2.57
CA PHE A 102 5.96 -11.14 -3.03
C PHE A 102 5.82 -12.47 -2.28
N LEU A 103 5.31 -12.47 -1.03
CA LEU A 103 5.11 -13.71 -0.28
C LEU A 103 3.91 -14.53 -0.77
N LYS A 104 2.82 -13.87 -1.19
CA LYS A 104 1.63 -14.57 -1.68
C LYS A 104 1.89 -15.39 -2.94
N PRO A 105 2.53 -14.86 -4.00
CA PRO A 105 2.82 -15.63 -5.20
C PRO A 105 4.01 -16.60 -5.03
N PHE A 106 4.64 -16.65 -3.86
CA PHE A 106 5.78 -17.53 -3.59
C PHE A 106 5.35 -18.85 -2.98
N GLU A 107 6.03 -19.93 -3.36
CA GLU A 107 5.72 -21.30 -2.95
C GLU A 107 5.80 -21.46 -1.42
N PRO A 108 4.74 -21.97 -0.76
CA PRO A 108 4.71 -22.10 0.71
C PRO A 108 5.85 -22.95 1.29
N VAL A 109 6.19 -24.06 0.64
CA VAL A 109 7.28 -24.94 1.11
C VAL A 109 8.66 -24.28 1.00
N ALA A 110 8.77 -23.21 0.18
CA ALA A 110 9.98 -22.42 0.05
C ALA A 110 9.97 -21.15 0.95
N GLY A 111 8.90 -20.94 1.71
CA GLY A 111 8.75 -19.83 2.65
C GLY A 111 7.74 -18.77 2.23
N GLY A 112 6.87 -19.05 1.26
CA GLY A 112 5.77 -18.18 0.88
C GLY A 112 4.60 -18.23 1.84
N ALA A 113 3.60 -17.35 1.62
CA ALA A 113 2.43 -17.22 2.49
C ALA A 113 1.19 -17.99 2.00
N GLY A 114 1.30 -18.73 0.90
CA GLY A 114 0.17 -19.41 0.28
C GLY A 114 -0.72 -18.46 -0.52
N HIS A 115 -1.18 -18.96 -1.67
CA HIS A 115 -1.96 -18.23 -2.65
C HIS A 115 -2.94 -19.20 -3.35
N GLU A 116 -4.19 -18.78 -3.55
CA GLU A 116 -5.19 -19.63 -4.20
C GLU A 116 -4.98 -19.80 -5.72
N GLY A 117 -4.23 -18.87 -6.34
CA GLY A 117 -3.93 -18.87 -7.77
C GLY A 117 -2.73 -19.75 -8.09
N THR A 118 -2.96 -21.04 -8.25
CA THR A 118 -1.94 -22.00 -8.71
C THR A 118 -2.16 -22.39 -10.17
N ASP A 119 -1.14 -22.97 -10.79
CA ASP A 119 -1.27 -23.57 -12.12
C ASP A 119 -2.00 -24.94 -12.05
N LEU A 120 -2.14 -25.60 -13.23
CA LEU A 120 -2.80 -26.92 -13.32
C LEU A 120 -2.08 -28.03 -12.53
N PHE A 121 -0.85 -27.79 -12.13
CA PHE A 121 -0.05 -28.73 -11.33
C PHE A 121 -0.03 -28.37 -9.84
N GLY A 122 -0.82 -27.38 -9.43
CA GLY A 122 -0.87 -26.88 -8.06
C GLY A 122 0.34 -26.02 -7.65
N ARG A 123 1.16 -25.60 -8.61
CA ARG A 123 2.35 -24.78 -8.33
C ARG A 123 1.96 -23.30 -8.26
N ASN A 124 2.58 -22.59 -7.31
CA ASN A 124 2.47 -21.15 -7.20
C ASN A 124 3.27 -20.43 -8.30
N VAL A 125 3.14 -19.10 -8.39
CA VAL A 125 3.80 -18.29 -9.46
C VAL A 125 5.31 -18.42 -9.40
N TYR A 126 5.90 -18.30 -8.20
CA TYR A 126 7.36 -18.38 -7.99
C TYR A 126 7.69 -19.57 -7.11
N GLN A 127 8.57 -20.45 -7.60
CA GLN A 127 8.99 -21.67 -6.92
C GLN A 127 10.29 -21.52 -6.14
N ASP A 128 11.14 -20.58 -6.52
CA ASP A 128 12.49 -20.39 -6.00
C ASP A 128 12.76 -18.91 -5.72
N LYS A 129 13.43 -18.61 -4.60
CA LYS A 129 13.89 -17.25 -4.25
C LYS A 129 14.87 -16.64 -5.26
N ARG A 130 15.45 -17.47 -6.14
CA ARG A 130 16.33 -17.02 -7.21
C ARG A 130 15.58 -16.67 -8.50
N ASP A 131 14.27 -16.88 -8.55
CA ASP A 131 13.48 -16.42 -9.70
C ASP A 131 13.71 -14.92 -9.90
N PRO A 132 14.12 -14.47 -11.11
CA PRO A 132 14.44 -13.06 -11.35
C PRO A 132 13.27 -12.12 -11.06
N ALA A 133 12.03 -12.53 -11.33
CA ALA A 133 10.86 -11.72 -11.07
C ALA A 133 10.58 -11.62 -9.55
N PHE A 134 10.71 -12.73 -8.82
CA PHE A 134 10.63 -12.71 -7.35
C PHE A 134 11.66 -11.76 -6.75
N VAL A 135 12.92 -11.83 -7.20
CA VAL A 135 14.02 -10.98 -6.72
C VAL A 135 13.71 -9.50 -6.96
N VAL A 136 13.20 -9.15 -8.15
CA VAL A 136 12.83 -7.75 -8.46
C VAL A 136 11.71 -7.25 -7.54
N LEU A 137 10.64 -8.03 -7.36
CA LEU A 137 9.54 -7.66 -6.47
C LEU A 137 10.02 -7.48 -5.03
N GLN A 138 10.80 -8.43 -4.52
CA GLN A 138 11.34 -8.38 -3.17
C GLN A 138 12.25 -7.16 -2.97
N ASN A 139 13.18 -6.91 -3.86
CA ASN A 139 14.10 -5.78 -3.77
C ASN A 139 13.35 -4.45 -3.82
N TRP A 140 12.35 -4.31 -4.70
CA TRP A 140 11.53 -3.10 -4.76
C TRP A 140 10.79 -2.85 -3.45
N VAL A 141 10.18 -3.87 -2.87
CA VAL A 141 9.49 -3.77 -1.57
C VAL A 141 10.46 -3.38 -0.45
N LEU A 142 11.61 -4.05 -0.37
CA LEU A 142 12.60 -3.83 0.69
C LEU A 142 13.34 -2.50 0.54
N SER A 143 13.34 -1.88 -0.65
CA SER A 143 13.91 -0.54 -0.86
C SER A 143 13.00 0.58 -0.38
N ALA A 144 11.74 0.29 -0.02
CA ALA A 144 10.84 1.31 0.48
C ALA A 144 11.39 1.90 1.79
N PRO A 145 11.52 3.24 1.91
CA PRO A 145 11.94 3.84 3.16
C PRO A 145 10.94 3.47 4.27
N PRO A 146 11.41 3.20 5.49
CA PRO A 146 10.51 2.96 6.60
C PRO A 146 9.57 4.16 6.74
N PRO A 147 8.31 3.96 7.19
CA PRO A 147 7.42 5.06 7.50
C PRO A 147 8.14 6.03 8.41
N ALA A 148 8.19 7.31 8.06
CA ALA A 148 8.79 8.31 8.91
C ALA A 148 8.17 8.17 10.30
N ALA A 149 8.98 7.87 11.30
CA ALA A 149 8.53 7.88 12.68
C ALA A 149 7.87 9.24 12.89
N LEU A 150 6.60 9.26 13.29
CA LEU A 150 5.91 10.48 13.65
C LEU A 150 6.78 11.11 14.74
N SER A 151 7.61 12.07 14.35
CA SER A 151 8.34 12.89 15.31
C SER A 151 7.26 13.49 16.20
N SER A 152 7.24 13.04 17.44
CA SER A 152 6.43 13.60 18.50
C SER A 152 6.80 15.08 18.56
N GLN A 153 6.08 15.94 17.85
CA GLN A 153 6.11 17.36 18.11
C GLN A 153 5.49 17.53 19.47
N THR A 154 6.33 17.34 20.47
CA THR A 154 6.06 17.83 21.81
C THR A 154 5.83 19.32 21.67
N THR A 155 4.58 19.71 21.72
CA THR A 155 4.12 21.10 21.78
C THR A 155 4.71 21.71 23.04
N ALA A 156 5.94 22.25 22.90
CA ALA A 156 6.47 23.21 23.84
C ALA A 156 5.76 24.54 23.62
N ASN A 157 4.49 24.61 23.92
CA ASN A 157 3.76 25.86 23.98
C ASN A 157 2.88 25.86 25.24
N GLN A 158 3.57 25.78 26.38
CA GLN A 158 2.96 26.07 27.65
C GLN A 158 3.30 27.52 28.01
N PRO A 159 2.33 28.45 27.95
CA PRO A 159 2.60 29.80 28.38
C PRO A 159 2.96 29.76 29.88
N ALA A 160 4.02 30.43 30.25
CA ALA A 160 4.46 30.58 31.62
C ALA A 160 3.33 31.20 32.49
N PRO A 161 3.12 30.71 33.72
CA PRO A 161 2.12 31.31 34.63
C PRO A 161 2.55 32.74 34.95
N GLY A 162 1.64 33.69 34.64
CA GLY A 162 1.83 35.10 34.91
C GLY A 162 2.12 35.34 36.37
N GLN A 163 3.26 35.99 36.62
CA GLN A 163 3.55 36.59 37.96
C GLN A 163 2.66 37.81 38.15
N SER A 164 1.69 37.72 39.04
CA SER A 164 0.98 38.84 39.57
C SER A 164 1.90 39.60 40.52
N GLY A 165 2.49 40.71 40.02
CA GLY A 165 3.18 41.70 40.87
C GLY A 165 2.10 42.56 41.56
N GLY A 166 2.07 42.48 42.87
CA GLY A 166 1.30 43.42 43.69
C GLY A 166 2.07 44.72 43.89
N SER A 167 1.38 45.80 43.93
CA SER A 167 1.64 47.03 44.69
C SER A 167 0.33 47.74 44.88
#